data_2faef52588368185d44f3a493dba8f22
#
_entry.id   2faef52588368185d44f3a493dba8f22
#
_cell.length_a   1.000
_cell.length_b   1.000
_cell.length_c   1.000
_cell.angle_alpha   90.00
_cell.angle_beta   90.00
_cell.angle_gamma   90.00
#
_symmetry.space_group_name_H-M   'P 1'
#
loop_
_entity.id
_entity.type
_entity.pdbx_description
1 polymer ?
#
loop_
_entity_poly.entity_id
_entity_poly.type
_entity_poly.pdbx_seq_one_letter_code
_entity_poly.pdbx_strand_id
1 'polypeptide(L)'
;KETYFNRMVSDLQESLPYLYDKTNGTGNWGRVNKGLATMLLMKAYMNDHQYDKALPYAESMKTMGYKLSDDYKDIFINEMNDETVWAVPSGELASNEYFFYAFPPNCITFGKDFEYKSGANRWGGYLMPWEFYDTYDKADARLEVIFDSYKSADGTLYTRPGGGGASDDRIQQGAVPVKYLCNDSEKYSNGNTHIVAFRYADVLLSLAEIENELNGPTDKALGYLKQITDRVGVTHTIPADIQSSKEKFKEFLLMERGRELFMEGWRRQDLIRFGKYIEFARNRGCTAAKDHMVLFPIPPKVITESGGVIEQNPGY
;
A
#
# COMPACT_ATOMS: atom_id res chain seq x y z
N LYS A 1 -13.67 -16.62 -16.60
CA LYS A 1 -12.69 -15.59 -16.21
C LYS A 1 -12.53 -14.56 -17.34
N GLU A 2 -12.18 -15.00 -18.52
CA GLU A 2 -11.89 -14.15 -19.69
C GLU A 2 -13.04 -13.18 -20.03
N THR A 3 -14.27 -13.67 -20.07
CA THR A 3 -15.46 -12.86 -20.38
C THR A 3 -15.61 -11.67 -19.43
N TYR A 4 -15.43 -11.88 -18.13
CA TYR A 4 -15.51 -10.81 -17.13
C TYR A 4 -14.34 -9.84 -17.22
N PHE A 5 -13.13 -10.35 -17.48
CA PHE A 5 -11.95 -9.52 -17.68
C PHE A 5 -12.13 -8.59 -18.88
N ASN A 6 -12.54 -9.13 -20.03
CA ASN A 6 -12.77 -8.35 -21.24
C ASN A 6 -13.88 -7.30 -21.05
N ARG A 7 -14.95 -7.65 -20.33
CA ARG A 7 -16.03 -6.69 -20.02
C ARG A 7 -15.53 -5.56 -19.13
N MET A 8 -14.79 -5.86 -18.07
CA MET A 8 -14.20 -4.85 -17.19
C MET A 8 -13.27 -3.89 -17.95
N VAL A 9 -12.41 -4.44 -18.81
CA VAL A 9 -11.51 -3.63 -19.65
C VAL A 9 -12.29 -2.75 -20.59
N SER A 10 -13.31 -3.29 -21.30
CA SER A 10 -14.18 -2.52 -22.20
C SER A 10 -14.88 -1.37 -21.48
N ASP A 11 -15.50 -1.64 -20.33
CA ASP A 11 -16.21 -0.64 -19.54
C ASP A 11 -15.28 0.50 -19.10
N LEU A 12 -14.05 0.17 -18.64
CA LEU A 12 -13.05 1.16 -18.25
C LEU A 12 -12.60 2.00 -19.45
N GLN A 13 -12.31 1.38 -20.60
CA GLN A 13 -11.89 2.07 -21.82
C GLN A 13 -12.98 3.00 -22.34
N GLU A 14 -14.22 2.53 -22.38
CA GLU A 14 -15.38 3.30 -22.82
C GLU A 14 -15.67 4.50 -21.89
N SER A 15 -15.35 4.38 -20.60
CA SER A 15 -15.57 5.46 -19.64
C SER A 15 -14.56 6.62 -19.78
N LEU A 16 -13.34 6.36 -20.22
CA LEU A 16 -12.24 7.34 -20.22
C LEU A 16 -12.59 8.71 -20.84
N PRO A 17 -13.30 8.80 -22.00
CA PRO A 17 -13.62 10.10 -22.60
C PRO A 17 -14.56 10.97 -21.76
N TYR A 18 -15.31 10.37 -20.83
CA TYR A 18 -16.35 11.03 -20.05
C TYR A 18 -15.89 11.38 -18.63
N LEU A 19 -14.73 10.90 -18.20
CA LEU A 19 -14.20 11.15 -16.87
C LEU A 19 -13.47 12.49 -16.79
N TYR A 20 -13.46 13.05 -15.57
CA TYR A 20 -12.64 14.23 -15.26
C TYR A 20 -11.16 13.92 -15.47
N ASP A 21 -10.41 14.95 -15.83
CA ASP A 21 -8.94 14.92 -15.75
C ASP A 21 -8.51 14.83 -14.27
N LYS A 22 -7.30 15.25 -13.94
CA LYS A 22 -6.84 15.32 -12.55
C LYS A 22 -7.77 16.20 -11.70
N THR A 23 -8.27 15.68 -10.58
CA THR A 23 -9.26 16.37 -9.72
C THR A 23 -8.66 17.03 -8.48
N ASN A 24 -7.36 16.87 -8.24
CA ASN A 24 -6.65 17.43 -7.09
C ASN A 24 -6.76 18.97 -7.08
N GLY A 25 -7.11 19.54 -5.91
CA GLY A 25 -7.27 20.98 -5.77
C GLY A 25 -8.51 21.57 -6.43
N THR A 26 -9.47 20.75 -6.87
CA THR A 26 -10.72 21.19 -7.50
C THR A 26 -11.94 20.80 -6.70
N GLY A 27 -13.10 21.38 -7.00
CA GLY A 27 -14.40 20.98 -6.41
C GLY A 27 -14.86 19.56 -6.79
N ASN A 28 -14.11 18.86 -7.65
CA ASN A 28 -14.37 17.48 -8.04
C ASN A 28 -13.47 16.46 -7.31
N TRP A 29 -12.73 16.88 -6.27
CA TRP A 29 -11.92 15.98 -5.46
C TRP A 29 -12.73 14.77 -4.96
N GLY A 30 -12.15 13.59 -5.00
CA GLY A 30 -12.79 12.33 -4.61
C GLY A 30 -13.70 11.71 -5.69
N ARG A 31 -14.06 12.44 -6.75
CA ARG A 31 -14.76 11.84 -7.89
C ARG A 31 -13.81 10.95 -8.71
N VAL A 32 -14.41 9.94 -9.36
CA VAL A 32 -13.69 9.11 -10.32
C VAL A 32 -13.13 9.98 -11.44
N ASN A 33 -11.87 9.77 -11.77
CA ASN A 33 -11.14 10.54 -12.78
C ASN A 33 -10.39 9.62 -13.76
N LYS A 34 -9.86 10.19 -14.84
CA LYS A 34 -9.11 9.45 -15.86
C LYS A 34 -7.89 8.73 -15.27
N GLY A 35 -7.20 9.33 -14.30
CA GLY A 35 -6.06 8.71 -13.63
C GLY A 35 -6.44 7.40 -12.95
N LEU A 36 -7.56 7.38 -12.20
CA LEU A 36 -8.06 6.16 -11.56
C LEU A 36 -8.40 5.08 -12.60
N ALA A 37 -9.17 5.42 -13.64
CA ALA A 37 -9.54 4.44 -14.67
C ALA A 37 -8.31 3.88 -15.40
N THR A 38 -7.31 4.73 -15.67
CA THR A 38 -6.03 4.33 -16.29
C THR A 38 -5.22 3.40 -15.38
N MET A 39 -5.14 3.70 -14.07
CA MET A 39 -4.48 2.81 -13.11
C MET A 39 -5.20 1.46 -12.96
N LEU A 40 -6.53 1.45 -13.00
CA LEU A 40 -7.30 0.21 -12.97
C LEU A 40 -7.03 -0.65 -14.21
N LEU A 41 -6.96 -0.06 -15.41
CA LEU A 41 -6.59 -0.75 -16.65
C LEU A 41 -5.17 -1.31 -16.57
N MET A 42 -4.20 -0.49 -16.15
CA MET A 42 -2.82 -0.92 -15.94
C MET A 42 -2.76 -2.14 -15.00
N LYS A 43 -3.37 -2.04 -13.82
CA LYS A 43 -3.37 -3.12 -12.82
C LYS A 43 -4.12 -4.37 -13.28
N ALA A 44 -5.21 -4.22 -14.00
CA ALA A 44 -5.94 -5.35 -14.57
C ALA A 44 -5.04 -6.18 -15.50
N TYR A 45 -4.37 -5.53 -16.44
CA TYR A 45 -3.43 -6.20 -17.32
C TYR A 45 -2.21 -6.77 -16.60
N MET A 46 -1.62 -6.05 -15.64
CA MET A 46 -0.51 -6.57 -14.83
C MET A 46 -0.90 -7.82 -14.05
N ASN A 47 -2.09 -7.84 -13.43
CA ASN A 47 -2.58 -8.99 -12.66
C ASN A 47 -2.93 -10.20 -13.53
N ASP A 48 -3.16 -10.01 -14.82
CA ASP A 48 -3.32 -11.07 -15.81
C ASP A 48 -2.02 -11.33 -16.60
N HIS A 49 -0.89 -10.76 -16.15
CA HIS A 49 0.45 -10.91 -16.73
C HIS A 49 0.57 -10.47 -18.20
N GLN A 50 -0.30 -9.56 -18.66
CA GLN A 50 -0.28 -8.97 -19.98
C GLN A 50 0.49 -7.61 -19.93
N TYR A 51 1.78 -7.68 -19.65
CA TYR A 51 2.62 -6.50 -19.37
C TYR A 51 2.76 -5.57 -20.60
N ASP A 52 2.77 -6.12 -21.81
CA ASP A 52 2.76 -5.37 -23.06
C ASP A 52 1.52 -4.48 -23.19
N LYS A 53 0.36 -4.96 -22.72
CA LYS A 53 -0.89 -4.19 -22.73
C LYS A 53 -1.01 -3.24 -21.52
N ALA A 54 -0.33 -3.53 -20.42
CA ALA A 54 -0.26 -2.64 -19.27
C ALA A 54 0.59 -1.39 -19.54
N LEU A 55 1.66 -1.53 -20.33
CA LEU A 55 2.67 -0.50 -20.58
C LEU A 55 2.08 0.83 -21.08
N PRO A 56 1.19 0.88 -22.11
CA PRO A 56 0.64 2.14 -22.61
C PRO A 56 -0.12 2.93 -21.53
N TYR A 57 -0.83 2.24 -20.65
CA TYR A 57 -1.56 2.89 -19.54
C TYR A 57 -0.60 3.43 -18.48
N ALA A 58 0.41 2.66 -18.10
CA ALA A 58 1.44 3.10 -17.16
C ALA A 58 2.22 4.33 -17.69
N GLU A 59 2.60 4.31 -18.97
CA GLU A 59 3.31 5.42 -19.61
C GLU A 59 2.44 6.68 -19.71
N SER A 60 1.13 6.54 -20.00
CA SER A 60 0.21 7.68 -20.10
C SER A 60 0.06 8.43 -18.77
N MET A 61 0.18 7.74 -17.63
CA MET A 61 0.12 8.38 -16.32
C MET A 61 1.19 9.45 -16.11
N LYS A 62 2.33 9.35 -16.79
CA LYS A 62 3.44 10.33 -16.70
C LYS A 62 3.07 11.71 -17.23
N THR A 63 2.04 11.81 -18.04
CA THR A 63 1.59 13.07 -18.66
C THR A 63 0.29 13.61 -18.06
N MET A 64 -0.29 12.94 -17.07
CA MET A 64 -1.54 13.34 -16.43
C MET A 64 -1.36 14.35 -15.29
N GLY A 65 -0.13 14.87 -15.08
CA GLY A 65 0.14 15.91 -14.08
C GLY A 65 0.32 15.38 -12.64
N TYR A 66 0.47 14.07 -12.45
CA TYR A 66 0.85 13.49 -11.17
C TYR A 66 2.38 13.46 -11.02
N LYS A 67 2.87 13.60 -9.80
CA LYS A 67 4.30 13.54 -9.46
C LYS A 67 4.50 13.05 -8.02
N LEU A 68 5.69 12.57 -7.70
CA LEU A 68 6.05 12.25 -6.32
C LEU A 68 6.02 13.52 -5.46
N SER A 69 5.54 13.38 -4.25
CA SER A 69 5.72 14.39 -3.19
C SER A 69 7.15 14.33 -2.68
N ASP A 70 7.73 15.48 -2.36
CA ASP A 70 9.10 15.56 -1.87
C ASP A 70 9.21 14.93 -0.47
N ASP A 71 8.21 15.11 0.37
CA ASP A 71 8.10 14.49 1.69
C ASP A 71 7.08 13.33 1.67
N TYR A 72 7.54 12.15 2.10
CA TYR A 72 6.69 10.96 2.17
C TYR A 72 5.50 11.13 3.13
N LYS A 73 5.70 11.81 4.23
CA LYS A 73 4.69 12.06 5.25
C LYS A 73 3.55 12.92 4.73
N ASP A 74 3.89 13.92 3.91
CA ASP A 74 2.92 14.87 3.36
C ASP A 74 1.85 14.22 2.48
N ILE A 75 2.15 13.05 1.88
CA ILE A 75 1.18 12.31 1.06
C ILE A 75 -0.10 11.99 1.84
N PHE A 76 0.04 11.69 3.14
CA PHE A 76 -1.04 11.21 4.00
C PHE A 76 -1.60 12.27 4.94
N ILE A 77 -1.02 13.46 4.93
CA ILE A 77 -1.43 14.61 5.76
C ILE A 77 -2.03 15.70 4.87
N ASN A 78 -1.38 15.98 3.75
CA ASN A 78 -1.81 16.99 2.79
C ASN A 78 -2.74 16.34 1.74
N GLU A 79 -4.04 16.46 1.95
CA GLU A 79 -5.08 15.65 1.31
C GLU A 79 -5.16 15.77 -0.21
N MET A 80 -4.77 16.91 -0.78
CA MET A 80 -4.89 17.19 -2.22
C MET A 80 -3.53 17.33 -2.91
N ASN A 81 -2.52 16.61 -2.42
CA ASN A 81 -1.18 16.61 -3.00
C ASN A 81 -1.16 16.03 -4.43
N ASP A 82 -0.09 16.33 -5.17
CA ASP A 82 0.06 15.93 -6.57
C ASP A 82 0.36 14.43 -6.76
N GLU A 83 0.73 13.72 -5.71
CA GLU A 83 1.02 12.28 -5.80
C GLU A 83 -0.27 11.43 -5.73
N THR A 84 -1.29 11.86 -5.01
CA THR A 84 -2.55 11.13 -4.88
C THR A 84 -3.30 11.14 -6.21
N VAL A 85 -3.50 9.97 -6.81
CA VAL A 85 -4.32 9.80 -8.02
C VAL A 85 -5.79 9.73 -7.66
N TRP A 86 -6.10 8.96 -6.60
CA TRP A 86 -7.45 8.87 -6.06
C TRP A 86 -7.42 8.43 -4.60
N ALA A 87 -8.31 9.01 -3.80
CA ALA A 87 -8.50 8.66 -2.41
C ALA A 87 -10.00 8.56 -2.11
N VAL A 88 -10.36 7.78 -1.09
CA VAL A 88 -11.69 7.81 -0.50
C VAL A 88 -11.76 9.04 0.40
N PRO A 89 -12.60 10.04 0.06
CA PRO A 89 -12.70 11.25 0.86
C PRO A 89 -13.26 10.95 2.24
N SER A 90 -12.67 11.57 3.24
CA SER A 90 -13.13 11.57 4.62
C SER A 90 -13.26 13.00 5.13
N GLY A 91 -14.08 13.24 6.17
CA GLY A 91 -14.31 14.54 6.76
C GLY A 91 -15.23 14.45 7.96
N GLU A 92 -15.67 15.57 8.49
CA GLU A 92 -16.52 15.62 9.69
C GLU A 92 -17.81 14.80 9.56
N LEU A 93 -18.41 14.77 8.36
CA LEU A 93 -19.66 14.05 8.08
C LEU A 93 -19.45 12.61 7.58
N ALA A 94 -18.25 12.25 7.19
CA ALA A 94 -17.88 10.96 6.59
C ALA A 94 -16.52 10.50 7.10
N SER A 95 -16.36 10.47 8.42
CA SER A 95 -15.12 10.04 9.07
C SER A 95 -14.87 8.56 8.90
N ASN A 96 -13.60 8.15 9.03
CA ASN A 96 -13.18 6.75 9.05
C ASN A 96 -12.40 6.43 10.32
N GLU A 97 -12.37 5.13 10.65
CA GLU A 97 -11.65 4.62 11.82
C GLU A 97 -10.29 3.99 11.46
N TYR A 98 -9.85 4.10 10.20
CA TYR A 98 -8.65 3.42 9.71
C TYR A 98 -7.40 3.77 10.51
N PHE A 99 -7.27 5.03 10.87
CA PHE A 99 -6.21 5.57 11.72
C PHE A 99 -6.14 4.89 13.10
N PHE A 100 -7.29 4.64 13.76
CA PHE A 100 -7.32 4.12 15.13
C PHE A 100 -6.87 2.67 15.25
N TYR A 101 -6.99 1.89 14.17
CA TYR A 101 -6.51 0.52 14.16
C TYR A 101 -5.00 0.37 14.26
N ALA A 102 -4.24 1.42 13.92
CA ALA A 102 -2.79 1.43 14.02
C ALA A 102 -2.30 1.79 15.43
N PHE A 103 -3.01 2.68 16.14
CA PHE A 103 -2.54 3.22 17.44
C PHE A 103 -2.75 2.25 18.59
N PRO A 104 -1.70 2.00 19.41
CA PRO A 104 -1.86 1.23 20.66
C PRO A 104 -2.77 1.95 21.66
N PRO A 105 -3.59 1.21 22.45
CA PRO A 105 -4.32 1.78 23.57
C PRO A 105 -3.37 2.50 24.51
N ASN A 106 -3.85 3.61 25.08
CA ASN A 106 -3.09 4.45 26.03
C ASN A 106 -1.80 5.11 25.50
N CYS A 107 -1.47 4.95 24.23
CA CYS A 107 -0.35 5.65 23.63
C CYS A 107 -0.61 7.15 23.58
N ILE A 108 0.33 7.97 24.01
CA ILE A 108 0.25 9.43 23.94
C ILE A 108 1.38 10.07 23.15
N THR A 109 2.52 9.40 23.02
CA THR A 109 3.69 9.96 22.33
C THR A 109 4.36 8.89 21.49
N PHE A 110 4.60 9.21 20.22
CA PHE A 110 5.41 8.41 19.30
C PHE A 110 6.65 9.20 18.90
N GLY A 111 7.80 8.54 18.92
CA GLY A 111 9.04 9.18 18.55
C GLY A 111 9.33 10.44 19.36
N LYS A 112 10.04 11.39 18.76
CA LYS A 112 10.43 12.64 19.44
C LYS A 112 9.39 13.75 19.31
N ASP A 113 8.58 13.74 18.26
CA ASP A 113 7.85 14.92 17.78
C ASP A 113 6.33 14.73 17.66
N PHE A 114 5.80 13.55 17.92
CA PHE A 114 4.38 13.27 17.81
C PHE A 114 3.76 13.03 19.19
N GLU A 115 2.91 13.96 19.63
CA GLU A 115 2.11 13.85 20.84
C GLU A 115 0.64 13.69 20.49
N TYR A 116 0.02 12.60 20.94
CA TYR A 116 -1.40 12.37 20.74
C TYR A 116 -2.21 12.92 21.92
N LYS A 117 -2.93 14.00 21.70
CA LYS A 117 -3.63 14.74 22.76
C LYS A 117 -5.07 14.30 23.01
N SER A 118 -5.65 13.48 22.17
CA SER A 118 -7.08 13.18 22.20
C SER A 118 -7.44 11.91 22.96
N GLY A 119 -8.62 11.89 23.58
CA GLY A 119 -9.28 10.73 24.16
C GLY A 119 -9.89 9.73 23.14
N ALA A 120 -9.54 9.81 21.87
CA ALA A 120 -10.07 8.93 20.83
C ALA A 120 -9.75 7.46 21.07
N ASN A 121 -10.63 6.59 20.62
CA ASN A 121 -10.45 5.14 20.70
C ASN A 121 -9.21 4.71 19.91
N ARG A 122 -8.40 3.83 20.51
CA ARG A 122 -7.19 3.28 19.94
C ARG A 122 -7.23 1.77 20.12
N TRP A 123 -7.09 1.06 19.02
CA TRP A 123 -7.36 -0.38 19.02
C TRP A 123 -6.10 -1.22 18.84
N GLY A 124 -5.03 -0.66 18.25
CA GLY A 124 -3.73 -1.29 18.13
C GLY A 124 -3.73 -2.59 17.32
N GLY A 125 -4.56 -2.67 16.27
CA GLY A 125 -4.76 -3.89 15.49
C GLY A 125 -3.76 -4.12 14.37
N TYR A 126 -3.09 -3.07 13.88
CA TYR A 126 -2.14 -3.17 12.77
C TYR A 126 -0.71 -3.04 13.27
N LEU A 127 0.09 -4.03 12.94
CA LEU A 127 1.51 -4.06 13.26
C LEU A 127 2.31 -4.43 12.01
N MET A 128 3.49 -3.82 11.90
CA MET A 128 4.48 -4.23 10.91
C MET A 128 5.42 -5.26 11.58
N PRO A 129 5.48 -6.51 11.10
CA PRO A 129 6.38 -7.51 11.67
C PRO A 129 7.82 -7.02 11.72
N TRP A 130 8.55 -7.34 12.79
CA TRP A 130 9.93 -6.88 12.99
C TRP A 130 10.85 -7.30 11.86
N GLU A 131 10.70 -8.52 11.31
CA GLU A 131 11.48 -9.00 10.18
C GLU A 131 11.29 -8.12 8.92
N PHE A 132 10.10 -7.51 8.75
CA PHE A 132 9.86 -6.58 7.66
C PHE A 132 10.37 -5.18 7.98
N TYR A 133 10.16 -4.70 9.22
CA TYR A 133 10.69 -3.43 9.70
C TYR A 133 12.22 -3.36 9.54
N ASP A 134 12.91 -4.44 9.89
CA ASP A 134 14.37 -4.53 9.80
C ASP A 134 14.92 -4.56 8.35
N THR A 135 14.04 -4.60 7.34
CA THR A 135 14.43 -4.44 5.93
C THR A 135 14.59 -2.99 5.49
N TYR A 136 14.14 -2.03 6.30
CA TYR A 136 14.37 -0.62 6.03
C TYR A 136 15.79 -0.21 6.40
N ASP A 137 16.39 0.67 5.59
CA ASP A 137 17.62 1.36 6.00
C ASP A 137 17.30 2.32 7.16
N LYS A 138 18.28 2.53 8.06
CA LYS A 138 18.10 3.44 9.19
C LYS A 138 17.91 4.90 8.78
N ALA A 139 18.37 5.27 7.60
CA ALA A 139 18.19 6.60 7.02
C ALA A 139 16.89 6.75 6.23
N ASP A 140 16.09 5.70 6.11
CA ASP A 140 14.85 5.71 5.32
C ASP A 140 13.80 6.63 5.94
N ALA A 141 13.42 7.69 5.23
CA ALA A 141 12.46 8.67 5.72
C ALA A 141 11.08 8.06 6.04
N ARG A 142 10.74 6.90 5.48
CA ARG A 142 9.50 6.19 5.80
C ARG A 142 9.44 5.70 7.24
N LEU A 143 10.58 5.57 7.91
CA LEU A 143 10.64 5.24 9.34
C LEU A 143 10.08 6.34 10.23
N GLU A 144 9.94 7.57 9.74
CA GLU A 144 9.27 8.65 10.47
C GLU A 144 7.80 8.36 10.80
N VAL A 145 7.16 7.46 10.05
CA VAL A 145 5.77 7.02 10.26
C VAL A 145 5.65 5.55 10.65
N ILE A 146 6.75 4.93 11.10
CA ILE A 146 6.77 3.55 11.59
C ILE A 146 7.56 3.52 12.89
N PHE A 147 6.87 3.37 14.02
CA PHE A 147 7.50 3.52 15.33
C PHE A 147 7.89 2.17 15.95
N ASP A 148 9.10 2.09 16.43
CA ASP A 148 9.65 0.97 17.19
C ASP A 148 9.47 1.11 18.71
N SER A 149 8.89 2.24 19.15
CA SER A 149 8.63 2.56 20.55
C SER A 149 7.49 3.57 20.68
N TYR A 150 6.84 3.57 21.83
CA TYR A 150 5.84 4.59 22.19
C TYR A 150 5.78 4.79 23.71
N LYS A 151 5.24 5.93 24.14
CA LYS A 151 5.02 6.26 25.53
C LYS A 151 3.54 6.27 25.86
N SER A 152 3.17 5.61 26.95
CA SER A 152 1.78 5.60 27.44
C SER A 152 1.48 6.78 28.37
N ALA A 153 0.19 6.97 28.68
CA ALA A 153 -0.30 8.07 29.49
C ALA A 153 0.28 8.12 30.93
N ASP A 154 0.68 6.97 31.49
CA ASP A 154 1.33 6.87 32.79
C ASP A 154 2.85 7.13 32.73
N GLY A 155 3.39 7.44 31.55
CA GLY A 155 4.79 7.70 31.32
C GLY A 155 5.65 6.47 31.02
N THR A 156 5.06 5.28 30.97
CA THR A 156 5.78 4.04 30.64
C THR A 156 6.22 4.06 29.18
N LEU A 157 7.52 3.83 28.95
CA LEU A 157 8.08 3.67 27.60
C LEU A 157 7.99 2.20 27.19
N TYR A 158 7.29 1.94 26.10
CA TYR A 158 7.20 0.62 25.45
C TYR A 158 8.14 0.58 24.26
N THR A 159 8.93 -0.48 24.14
CA THR A 159 9.92 -0.66 23.07
C THR A 159 9.83 -2.04 22.44
N ARG A 160 10.42 -2.18 21.27
CA ARG A 160 10.65 -3.51 20.67
C ARG A 160 11.44 -4.42 21.62
N PRO A 161 11.37 -5.75 21.46
CA PRO A 161 12.16 -6.69 22.28
C PRO A 161 13.65 -6.30 22.29
N GLY A 162 14.22 -6.19 23.48
CA GLY A 162 15.61 -5.79 23.67
C GLY A 162 15.90 -4.29 23.66
N GLY A 163 14.89 -3.43 23.52
CA GLY A 163 15.04 -1.96 23.49
C GLY A 163 15.12 -1.28 24.85
N GLY A 164 15.08 -2.03 25.96
CA GLY A 164 15.28 -1.53 27.32
C GLY A 164 14.05 -0.87 27.97
N GLY A 165 12.93 -0.75 27.30
CA GLY A 165 11.66 -0.31 27.86
C GLY A 165 10.76 -1.46 28.29
N ALA A 166 9.54 -1.11 28.73
CA ALA A 166 8.49 -2.09 28.97
C ALA A 166 8.07 -2.78 27.67
N SER A 167 7.42 -3.92 27.80
CA SER A 167 6.96 -4.71 26.67
C SER A 167 5.48 -5.02 26.84
N ASP A 168 4.72 -4.91 25.77
CA ASP A 168 3.36 -5.42 25.69
C ASP A 168 3.22 -6.38 24.52
N ASP A 169 2.10 -7.10 24.44
CA ASP A 169 1.85 -8.12 23.41
C ASP A 169 1.89 -7.55 21.98
N ARG A 170 1.68 -6.24 21.81
CA ARG A 170 1.67 -5.59 20.50
C ARG A 170 3.06 -5.26 20.03
N ILE A 171 3.79 -4.46 20.83
CA ILE A 171 5.16 -4.05 20.45
C ILE A 171 6.12 -5.24 20.37
N GLN A 172 5.82 -6.34 21.05
CA GLN A 172 6.57 -7.58 20.88
C GLN A 172 6.41 -8.17 19.48
N GLN A 173 5.25 -8.02 18.85
CA GLN A 173 4.93 -8.63 17.56
C GLN A 173 5.36 -7.79 16.36
N GLY A 174 5.50 -6.47 16.52
CA GLY A 174 5.89 -5.60 15.41
C GLY A 174 5.93 -4.12 15.75
N ALA A 175 6.47 -3.35 14.82
CA ALA A 175 6.47 -1.90 14.86
C ALA A 175 5.06 -1.35 14.60
N VAL A 176 4.80 -0.13 15.05
CA VAL A 176 3.50 0.55 14.91
C VAL A 176 3.51 1.45 13.67
N PRO A 177 2.80 1.08 12.59
CA PRO A 177 2.72 1.89 11.39
C PRO A 177 1.63 2.95 11.55
N VAL A 178 2.02 4.23 11.50
CA VAL A 178 1.10 5.38 11.69
C VAL A 178 1.06 6.28 10.47
N LYS A 179 1.07 5.69 9.31
CA LYS A 179 1.13 6.37 8.01
C LYS A 179 0.06 7.44 7.82
N TYR A 180 -1.16 7.19 8.27
CA TYR A 180 -2.28 8.12 8.20
C TYR A 180 -2.38 8.92 9.50
N LEU A 181 -1.55 9.94 9.64
CA LEU A 181 -1.61 10.86 10.77
C LEU A 181 -2.80 11.82 10.62
N CYS A 182 -3.55 12.01 11.67
CA CYS A 182 -4.60 13.03 11.72
C CYS A 182 -4.00 14.36 12.17
N ASN A 183 -4.12 15.39 11.33
CA ASN A 183 -3.61 16.73 11.66
C ASN A 183 -4.36 17.39 12.81
N ASP A 184 -5.58 16.99 13.09
CA ASP A 184 -6.47 17.62 14.05
C ASP A 184 -7.07 16.59 15.02
N SER A 185 -6.19 15.80 15.65
CA SER A 185 -6.56 14.74 16.60
C SER A 185 -7.37 15.23 17.80
N GLU A 186 -7.41 16.52 18.02
CA GLU A 186 -8.13 17.12 19.17
C GLU A 186 -9.64 17.19 18.97
N LYS A 187 -10.14 17.21 17.72
CA LYS A 187 -11.53 17.50 17.41
C LYS A 187 -12.39 16.28 17.16
N TYR A 188 -11.81 15.15 16.75
CA TYR A 188 -12.60 14.04 16.21
C TYR A 188 -12.33 12.74 16.95
N SER A 189 -13.41 12.06 17.32
CA SER A 189 -13.38 10.67 17.77
C SER A 189 -13.00 9.71 16.64
N ASN A 190 -13.09 10.16 15.38
CA ASN A 190 -12.81 9.41 14.16
C ASN A 190 -11.85 10.20 13.28
N GLY A 191 -11.01 9.52 12.49
CA GLY A 191 -10.09 10.15 11.56
C GLY A 191 -10.84 10.85 10.40
N ASN A 192 -10.38 12.03 10.05
CA ASN A 192 -10.88 12.78 8.90
C ASN A 192 -9.91 12.78 7.71
N THR A 193 -8.78 12.10 7.85
CA THR A 193 -7.77 11.96 6.79
C THR A 193 -8.29 11.06 5.67
N HIS A 194 -8.12 11.47 4.42
CA HIS A 194 -8.51 10.69 3.25
C HIS A 194 -7.75 9.37 3.17
N ILE A 195 -8.42 8.30 2.77
CA ILE A 195 -7.76 7.01 2.54
C ILE A 195 -7.23 6.98 1.11
N VAL A 196 -5.92 7.11 0.96
CA VAL A 196 -5.24 7.05 -0.33
C VAL A 196 -5.32 5.62 -0.87
N ALA A 197 -6.00 5.45 -2.01
CA ALA A 197 -6.13 4.16 -2.66
C ALA A 197 -5.17 4.00 -3.85
N PHE A 198 -4.92 5.08 -4.59
CA PHE A 198 -4.03 5.09 -5.75
C PHE A 198 -3.13 6.33 -5.73
N ARG A 199 -1.83 6.15 -5.94
CA ARG A 199 -0.86 7.24 -6.01
C ARG A 199 0.28 6.99 -7.00
N TYR A 200 0.97 8.04 -7.37
CA TYR A 200 1.95 8.03 -8.45
C TYR A 200 3.18 7.15 -8.18
N ALA A 201 3.56 6.96 -6.91
CA ALA A 201 4.63 6.02 -6.58
C ALA A 201 4.30 4.57 -7.03
N ASP A 202 3.04 4.13 -6.93
CA ASP A 202 2.63 2.83 -7.45
C ASP A 202 2.75 2.77 -8.99
N VAL A 203 2.54 3.89 -9.70
CA VAL A 203 2.78 3.96 -11.15
C VAL A 203 4.25 3.73 -11.47
N LEU A 204 5.17 4.39 -10.77
CA LEU A 204 6.60 4.23 -10.99
C LEU A 204 7.09 2.81 -10.69
N LEU A 205 6.63 2.23 -9.57
CA LEU A 205 6.94 0.83 -9.22
C LEU A 205 6.33 -0.15 -10.22
N SER A 206 5.16 0.16 -10.77
CA SER A 206 4.53 -0.65 -11.83
C SER A 206 5.28 -0.53 -13.16
N LEU A 207 5.75 0.66 -13.52
CA LEU A 207 6.63 0.86 -14.69
C LEU A 207 7.93 0.08 -14.57
N ALA A 208 8.55 0.07 -13.37
CA ALA A 208 9.75 -0.73 -13.11
C ALA A 208 9.48 -2.24 -13.27
N GLU A 209 8.33 -2.71 -12.77
CA GLU A 209 7.90 -4.10 -12.91
C GLU A 209 7.63 -4.47 -14.38
N ILE A 210 6.84 -3.66 -15.09
CA ILE A 210 6.51 -3.88 -16.50
C ILE A 210 7.77 -3.92 -17.35
N GLU A 211 8.66 -2.95 -17.17
CA GLU A 211 9.92 -2.88 -17.92
C GLU A 211 10.79 -4.12 -17.64
N ASN A 212 10.92 -4.52 -16.38
CA ASN A 212 11.68 -5.72 -16.02
C ASN A 212 11.05 -7.00 -16.60
N GLU A 213 9.73 -7.12 -16.64
CA GLU A 213 9.06 -8.29 -17.20
C GLU A 213 9.24 -8.38 -18.71
N LEU A 214 9.25 -7.26 -19.41
CA LEU A 214 9.40 -7.20 -20.87
C LEU A 214 10.86 -7.28 -21.31
N ASN A 215 11.75 -6.56 -20.65
CA ASN A 215 13.11 -6.29 -21.15
C ASN A 215 14.24 -6.66 -20.15
N GLY A 216 13.89 -7.10 -18.93
CA GLY A 216 14.84 -7.30 -17.86
C GLY A 216 15.15 -6.00 -17.07
N PRO A 217 16.15 -6.02 -16.17
CA PRO A 217 16.50 -4.90 -15.30
C PRO A 217 17.31 -3.84 -16.06
N THR A 218 16.67 -3.22 -17.05
CA THR A 218 17.27 -2.14 -17.85
C THR A 218 17.52 -0.87 -17.02
N ASP A 219 18.35 0.05 -17.51
CA ASP A 219 18.54 1.37 -16.90
C ASP A 219 17.21 2.11 -16.73
N LYS A 220 16.24 1.88 -17.61
CA LYS A 220 14.90 2.44 -17.52
C LYS A 220 14.13 1.89 -16.32
N ALA A 221 14.16 0.57 -16.11
CA ALA A 221 13.54 -0.09 -14.94
C ALA A 221 14.18 0.40 -13.63
N LEU A 222 15.51 0.45 -13.59
CA LEU A 222 16.29 0.98 -12.48
C LEU A 222 15.99 2.45 -12.21
N GLY A 223 15.84 3.27 -13.27
CA GLY A 223 15.52 4.68 -13.16
C GLY A 223 14.15 4.98 -12.55
N TYR A 224 13.16 4.14 -12.79
CA TYR A 224 11.86 4.26 -12.11
C TYR A 224 11.96 3.91 -10.61
N LEU A 225 12.64 2.82 -10.29
CA LEU A 225 12.88 2.42 -8.90
C LEU A 225 13.69 3.47 -8.14
N LYS A 226 14.71 4.04 -8.79
CA LYS A 226 15.59 5.07 -8.21
C LYS A 226 14.82 6.31 -7.76
N GLN A 227 13.81 6.74 -8.50
CA GLN A 227 12.99 7.90 -8.08
C GLN A 227 12.34 7.67 -6.71
N ILE A 228 11.90 6.45 -6.42
CA ILE A 228 11.32 6.09 -5.11
C ILE A 228 12.38 6.11 -4.02
N THR A 229 13.51 5.45 -4.24
CA THR A 229 14.57 5.35 -3.24
C THR A 229 15.26 6.67 -2.96
N ASP A 230 15.46 7.51 -3.98
CA ASP A 230 16.05 8.86 -3.80
C ASP A 230 15.14 9.76 -2.95
N ARG A 231 13.81 9.73 -3.18
CA ARG A 231 12.86 10.52 -2.40
C ARG A 231 12.95 10.24 -0.89
N VAL A 232 13.15 8.99 -0.51
CA VAL A 232 13.22 8.58 0.91
C VAL A 232 14.63 8.64 1.50
N GLY A 233 15.57 9.23 0.76
CA GLY A 233 16.95 9.46 1.24
C GLY A 233 17.81 8.20 1.30
N VAL A 234 17.31 7.10 0.78
CA VAL A 234 18.04 5.84 0.74
C VAL A 234 18.75 5.75 -0.60
N THR A 235 19.97 6.21 -0.63
CA THR A 235 20.89 5.98 -1.75
C THR A 235 21.37 4.53 -1.72
N HIS A 236 20.44 3.59 -1.77
CA HIS A 236 20.81 2.21 -1.98
C HIS A 236 21.51 2.12 -3.35
N THR A 237 22.76 1.83 -3.31
CA THR A 237 23.38 1.20 -4.46
C THR A 237 22.64 -0.10 -4.65
N ILE A 238 21.71 -0.14 -5.62
CA ILE A 238 21.04 -1.39 -5.97
C ILE A 238 22.16 -2.39 -6.29
N PRO A 239 22.26 -3.51 -5.57
CA PRO A 239 23.37 -4.42 -5.73
C PRO A 239 23.56 -4.84 -7.19
N ALA A 240 24.80 -5.00 -7.65
CA ALA A 240 25.08 -5.31 -9.04
C ALA A 240 24.45 -6.64 -9.53
N ASP A 241 24.26 -7.58 -8.64
CA ASP A 241 23.58 -8.84 -8.93
C ASP A 241 22.08 -8.68 -9.14
N ILE A 242 21.46 -7.68 -8.52
CA ILE A 242 20.06 -7.29 -8.76
C ILE A 242 19.94 -6.61 -10.12
N GLN A 243 20.89 -5.76 -10.47
CA GLN A 243 20.92 -5.04 -11.75
C GLN A 243 21.11 -5.96 -12.95
N SER A 244 21.62 -7.18 -12.74
CA SER A 244 21.95 -8.13 -13.81
C SER A 244 21.03 -9.34 -13.90
N SER A 245 20.03 -9.46 -13.01
CA SER A 245 19.09 -10.59 -12.97
C SER A 245 17.64 -10.11 -12.89
N LYS A 246 16.85 -10.52 -13.86
CA LYS A 246 15.42 -10.25 -13.92
C LYS A 246 14.69 -10.76 -12.66
N GLU A 247 15.01 -11.95 -12.21
CA GLU A 247 14.39 -12.58 -11.05
C GLU A 247 14.77 -11.86 -9.76
N LYS A 248 16.05 -11.54 -9.57
CA LYS A 248 16.51 -10.81 -8.39
C LYS A 248 15.96 -9.38 -8.34
N PHE A 249 15.89 -8.70 -9.48
CA PHE A 249 15.27 -7.39 -9.57
C PHE A 249 13.78 -7.48 -9.20
N LYS A 250 13.07 -8.49 -9.68
CA LYS A 250 11.67 -8.75 -9.34
C LYS A 250 11.48 -8.96 -7.84
N GLU A 251 12.31 -9.77 -7.19
CA GLU A 251 12.25 -9.98 -5.74
C GLU A 251 12.54 -8.70 -4.95
N PHE A 252 13.56 -7.94 -5.36
CA PHE A 252 13.87 -6.66 -4.75
C PHE A 252 12.71 -5.66 -4.89
N LEU A 253 12.12 -5.59 -6.08
CA LEU A 253 10.98 -4.72 -6.36
C LEU A 253 9.75 -5.09 -5.51
N LEU A 254 9.48 -6.39 -5.31
CA LEU A 254 8.40 -6.84 -4.43
C LEU A 254 8.62 -6.38 -2.97
N MET A 255 9.86 -6.36 -2.50
CA MET A 255 10.20 -5.84 -1.18
C MET A 255 10.03 -4.32 -1.13
N GLU A 256 10.49 -3.59 -2.16
CA GLU A 256 10.35 -2.14 -2.24
C GLU A 256 8.87 -1.71 -2.32
N ARG A 257 8.06 -2.40 -3.11
CA ARG A 257 6.61 -2.21 -3.13
C ARG A 257 5.99 -2.40 -1.73
N GLY A 258 6.45 -3.39 -0.98
CA GLY A 258 6.01 -3.61 0.41
C GLY A 258 6.41 -2.46 1.34
N ARG A 259 7.65 -1.95 1.22
CA ARG A 259 8.15 -0.80 2.00
C ARG A 259 7.43 0.49 1.66
N GLU A 260 7.12 0.69 0.39
CA GLU A 260 6.49 1.90 -0.10
C GLU A 260 4.98 1.94 0.17
N LEU A 261 4.28 0.84 -0.09
CA LEU A 261 2.83 0.77 -0.14
C LEU A 261 2.20 0.08 1.10
N PHE A 262 2.93 -0.01 2.23
CA PHE A 262 2.34 -0.57 3.45
C PHE A 262 1.10 0.22 3.89
N MET A 263 0.12 -0.47 4.47
CA MET A 263 -1.19 0.07 4.88
C MET A 263 -2.05 0.67 3.75
N GLU A 264 -1.71 0.42 2.47
CA GLU A 264 -2.52 0.88 1.34
C GLU A 264 -3.33 -0.26 0.67
N GLY A 265 -3.32 -1.45 1.26
CA GLY A 265 -4.12 -2.60 0.79
C GLY A 265 -3.52 -3.41 -0.36
N TRP A 266 -2.35 -3.04 -0.89
CA TRP A 266 -1.78 -3.65 -2.11
C TRP A 266 -0.99 -4.94 -1.89
N ARG A 267 -0.49 -5.20 -0.67
CA ARG A 267 0.46 -6.29 -0.41
C ARG A 267 -0.03 -7.67 -0.85
N ARG A 268 -1.30 -8.01 -0.56
CA ARG A 268 -1.87 -9.30 -0.96
C ARG A 268 -1.90 -9.46 -2.47
N GLN A 269 -2.32 -8.44 -3.20
CA GLN A 269 -2.39 -8.47 -4.66
C GLN A 269 -1.00 -8.60 -5.28
N ASP A 270 -0.03 -7.85 -4.78
CA ASP A 270 1.37 -7.94 -5.21
C ASP A 270 1.93 -9.34 -4.97
N LEU A 271 1.78 -9.88 -3.77
CA LEU A 271 2.26 -11.24 -3.45
C LEU A 271 1.64 -12.32 -4.34
N ILE A 272 0.36 -12.20 -4.71
CA ILE A 272 -0.31 -13.13 -5.63
C ILE A 272 0.28 -12.98 -7.03
N ARG A 273 0.39 -11.76 -7.55
CA ARG A 273 0.95 -11.49 -8.89
C ARG A 273 2.39 -11.94 -9.04
N PHE A 274 3.19 -11.80 -7.99
CA PHE A 274 4.57 -12.27 -7.93
C PHE A 274 4.70 -13.78 -7.63
N GLY A 275 3.59 -14.48 -7.38
CA GLY A 275 3.59 -15.92 -7.07
C GLY A 275 4.15 -16.26 -5.67
N LYS A 276 4.19 -15.29 -4.76
CA LYS A 276 4.83 -15.42 -3.44
C LYS A 276 3.85 -15.48 -2.25
N TYR A 277 2.55 -15.38 -2.49
CA TYR A 277 1.57 -15.23 -1.41
C TYR A 277 1.57 -16.38 -0.41
N ILE A 278 1.53 -17.61 -0.90
CA ILE A 278 1.52 -18.83 -0.05
C ILE A 278 2.90 -19.07 0.58
N GLU A 279 3.99 -18.85 -0.18
CA GLU A 279 5.34 -18.95 0.32
C GLU A 279 5.59 -18.00 1.51
N PHE A 280 5.21 -16.74 1.38
CA PHE A 280 5.31 -15.77 2.47
C PHE A 280 4.49 -16.15 3.70
N ALA A 281 3.29 -16.70 3.51
CA ALA A 281 2.48 -17.17 4.63
C ALA A 281 3.15 -18.35 5.37
N ARG A 282 3.68 -19.32 4.64
CA ARG A 282 4.39 -20.48 5.21
C ARG A 282 5.67 -20.06 5.94
N ASN A 283 6.46 -19.17 5.35
CA ASN A 283 7.70 -18.67 5.95
C ASN A 283 7.45 -17.91 7.27
N ARG A 284 6.26 -17.37 7.46
CA ARG A 284 5.80 -16.71 8.70
C ARG A 284 5.10 -17.68 9.67
N GLY A 285 5.24 -18.99 9.47
CA GLY A 285 4.69 -20.01 10.36
C GLY A 285 3.23 -20.39 10.12
N CYS A 286 2.58 -19.91 9.06
CA CYS A 286 1.23 -20.33 8.70
C CYS A 286 1.28 -21.69 7.98
N THR A 287 1.43 -22.77 8.73
CA THR A 287 1.52 -24.15 8.20
C THR A 287 0.25 -24.63 7.51
N ALA A 288 -0.90 -24.01 7.84
CA ALA A 288 -2.19 -24.30 7.22
C ALA A 288 -2.37 -23.70 5.81
N ALA A 289 -1.43 -22.83 5.35
CA ALA A 289 -1.54 -22.19 4.04
C ALA A 289 -1.41 -23.22 2.90
N LYS A 290 -2.44 -23.29 2.06
CA LYS A 290 -2.51 -24.18 0.90
C LYS A 290 -2.55 -23.37 -0.40
N ASP A 291 -2.10 -23.96 -1.50
CA ASP A 291 -1.90 -23.25 -2.77
C ASP A 291 -3.20 -22.65 -3.34
N HIS A 292 -4.36 -23.28 -3.11
CA HIS A 292 -5.65 -22.74 -3.53
C HIS A 292 -6.10 -21.48 -2.78
N MET A 293 -5.50 -21.16 -1.63
CA MET A 293 -5.88 -20.00 -0.80
C MET A 293 -5.48 -18.64 -1.41
N VAL A 294 -4.92 -18.63 -2.60
CA VAL A 294 -4.82 -17.42 -3.43
C VAL A 294 -6.20 -16.89 -3.82
N LEU A 295 -7.22 -17.76 -3.88
CA LEU A 295 -8.63 -17.40 -4.02
C LEU A 295 -9.31 -17.43 -2.66
N PHE A 296 -10.36 -16.64 -2.50
CA PHE A 296 -11.25 -16.76 -1.34
C PHE A 296 -12.28 -17.88 -1.56
N PRO A 297 -12.72 -18.58 -0.49
CA PRO A 297 -13.87 -19.48 -0.61
C PRO A 297 -15.13 -18.68 -0.94
N ILE A 298 -15.99 -19.26 -1.76
CA ILE A 298 -17.33 -18.71 -2.00
C ILE A 298 -18.18 -19.04 -0.77
N PRO A 299 -18.85 -18.05 -0.14
CA PRO A 299 -19.66 -18.29 1.03
C PRO A 299 -20.74 -19.37 0.78
N PRO A 300 -20.95 -20.33 1.68
CA PRO A 300 -21.96 -21.41 1.50
C PRO A 300 -23.36 -20.87 1.20
N LYS A 301 -23.72 -19.72 1.78
CA LYS A 301 -24.99 -19.05 1.51
C LYS A 301 -25.15 -18.68 0.04
N VAL A 302 -24.11 -18.14 -0.60
CA VAL A 302 -24.13 -17.76 -2.02
C VAL A 302 -24.32 -19.00 -2.92
N ILE A 303 -23.64 -20.10 -2.58
CA ILE A 303 -23.77 -21.38 -3.31
C ILE A 303 -25.23 -21.89 -3.19
N THR A 304 -25.77 -21.90 -1.99
CA THR A 304 -27.15 -22.39 -1.74
C THR A 304 -28.19 -21.52 -2.45
N GLU A 305 -28.06 -20.18 -2.35
CA GLU A 305 -28.99 -19.24 -2.97
C GLU A 305 -28.93 -19.26 -4.50
N SER A 306 -27.80 -19.69 -5.09
CA SER A 306 -27.66 -19.84 -6.54
C SER A 306 -28.41 -21.05 -7.12
N GLY A 307 -29.00 -21.90 -6.27
CA GLY A 307 -29.64 -23.14 -6.74
C GLY A 307 -28.66 -24.16 -7.35
N GLY A 308 -27.38 -24.11 -6.96
CA GLY A 308 -26.33 -25.01 -7.48
C GLY A 308 -25.67 -24.55 -8.78
N VAL A 309 -25.97 -23.33 -9.26
CA VAL A 309 -25.34 -22.73 -10.44
C VAL A 309 -23.92 -22.27 -10.13
N ILE A 310 -23.66 -21.82 -8.91
CA ILE A 310 -22.34 -21.39 -8.45
C ILE A 310 -21.69 -22.56 -7.71
N GLU A 311 -20.54 -22.99 -8.22
CA GLU A 311 -19.71 -24.03 -7.59
C GLU A 311 -18.59 -23.37 -6.76
N GLN A 312 -18.13 -24.11 -5.73
CA GLN A 312 -17.03 -23.67 -4.89
C GLN A 312 -15.72 -23.59 -5.68
N ASN A 313 -14.84 -22.67 -5.29
CA ASN A 313 -13.48 -22.63 -5.83
C ASN A 313 -12.73 -23.94 -5.52
N PRO A 314 -11.89 -24.43 -6.47
CA PRO A 314 -11.15 -25.69 -6.26
C PRO A 314 -10.32 -25.69 -4.98
N GLY A 315 -10.44 -26.75 -4.20
CA GLY A 315 -9.66 -26.96 -2.97
C GLY A 315 -10.37 -26.57 -1.66
N TYR A 316 -11.57 -26.01 -1.75
CA TYR A 316 -12.43 -25.69 -0.60
C TYR A 316 -13.56 -26.70 -0.43
#